data_377031b40bef11c150551b2147241857
#
_entry.id   377031b40bef11c150551b2147241857
#
_cell.length_a   1.000
_cell.length_b   1.000
_cell.length_c   1.000
_cell.angle_alpha   90.00
_cell.angle_beta   90.00
_cell.angle_gamma   90.00
#
_symmetry.space_group_name_H-M   'P 1'
#
loop_
_entity.id
_entity.type
_entity.pdbx_description
1 polymer ?
#
loop_
_entity_poly.entity_id
_entity_poly.type
_entity_poly.pdbx_seq_one_letter_code
_entity_poly.pdbx_strand_id
1 'polypeptide(L)'
;MEGFLIAARFLHFTAAILLTGVFAFECLVAYPAVRRSGAAPGSLAGLRRRLGWLAWAWLALAIGSGAVWLVAVAAGISGKPLGAALSQGAAAVVLTRTRFGEDWLLRFSLAVPLGCCLLASRRAGGAIGWAALLLAAAMLASLAWAGHGASTPGLAGDLHLTADLLHLLAAGLWLGTLPPFILFLVEVSRTGDTNWGAVAAAVTRRYSTLAIASVTVLLAGGLVNTWFLAGTVPALVGTGYGRLLLVKIGLFIAMLIVAAVNLLRLVPRLGGPADATRNLIWRTVAQLQGNARIETALGLGVVAVVGVLGTLPPGLHTEPAWPFPVRLDIGELTLGPRILLAILAVAALVCAIAAVAATAAGRYRRAAVLAAGLALCLAVGWIPLRPAIERAYPTTYYAPTQPYAAASVDRGAALYAEDCTLCHGATGRGNGPAAAGLPIRPADLTEAHLFAHSPGDLFWWVSHGMDEGLMPGFVGILNPDQRWDVINFIRARAAGVRAGQIGPDLTTGAAPEIPDFAFETGRTQGTLRQTLENGPVLLVLFTAPAPVERLRQLAAAQSSLDAAGAAGNRGRAGRIIGGNRPRCWLAPFCRHSFVRGECRAGAVSRAR
;
A
#
# COMPACT_ATOMS: atom_id res chain seq x y z
N MET A 1 -7.36 23.46 -10.45
CA MET A 1 -7.90 22.23 -11.07
C MET A 1 -7.99 21.08 -10.08
N GLU A 2 -6.93 20.82 -9.34
CA GLU A 2 -6.86 19.69 -8.39
C GLU A 2 -7.95 19.73 -7.31
N GLY A 3 -8.16 20.86 -6.63
CA GLY A 3 -9.23 20.99 -5.63
C GLY A 3 -10.63 20.75 -6.18
N PHE A 4 -10.87 21.08 -7.45
CA PHE A 4 -12.14 20.84 -8.11
C PHE A 4 -12.36 19.34 -8.38
N LEU A 5 -11.32 18.63 -8.79
CA LEU A 5 -11.34 17.18 -8.95
C LEU A 5 -11.59 16.45 -7.62
N ILE A 6 -10.91 16.88 -6.55
CA ILE A 6 -11.09 16.34 -5.19
C ILE A 6 -12.54 16.51 -4.74
N ALA A 7 -13.10 17.71 -4.91
CA ALA A 7 -14.49 18.00 -4.53
C ALA A 7 -15.49 17.16 -5.32
N ALA A 8 -15.31 17.05 -6.65
CA ALA A 8 -16.17 16.24 -7.51
C ALA A 8 -16.15 14.75 -7.10
N ARG A 9 -14.97 14.21 -6.80
CA ARG A 9 -14.79 12.82 -6.31
C ARG A 9 -15.47 12.63 -4.96
N PHE A 10 -15.22 13.53 -3.99
CA PHE A 10 -15.86 13.46 -2.67
C PHE A 10 -17.39 13.45 -2.77
N LEU A 11 -17.96 14.36 -3.56
CA LEU A 11 -19.42 14.45 -3.74
C LEU A 11 -19.98 13.20 -4.43
N HIS A 12 -19.25 12.69 -5.44
CA HIS A 12 -19.70 11.51 -6.18
C HIS A 12 -19.66 10.23 -5.32
N PHE A 13 -18.56 9.98 -4.59
CA PHE A 13 -18.46 8.85 -3.66
C PHE A 13 -19.51 8.95 -2.56
N THR A 14 -19.68 10.12 -1.98
CA THR A 14 -20.72 10.38 -0.95
C THR A 14 -22.10 10.06 -1.49
N ALA A 15 -22.44 10.58 -2.67
CA ALA A 15 -23.75 10.36 -3.29
C ALA A 15 -24.02 8.88 -3.57
N ALA A 16 -23.05 8.16 -4.16
CA ALA A 16 -23.21 6.74 -4.47
C ALA A 16 -23.34 5.86 -3.20
N ILE A 17 -22.54 6.13 -2.16
CA ILE A 17 -22.60 5.45 -0.86
C ILE A 17 -23.97 5.68 -0.19
N LEU A 18 -24.41 6.93 -0.11
CA LEU A 18 -25.65 7.29 0.59
C LEU A 18 -26.89 6.83 -0.19
N LEU A 19 -26.85 6.87 -1.53
CA LEU A 19 -27.91 6.33 -2.38
C LEU A 19 -28.10 4.83 -2.16
N THR A 20 -27.01 4.05 -2.18
CA THR A 20 -27.04 2.61 -1.89
C THR A 20 -27.57 2.35 -0.49
N GLY A 21 -27.14 3.15 0.48
CA GLY A 21 -27.55 3.03 1.87
C GLY A 21 -29.05 3.26 2.12
N VAL A 22 -29.70 4.15 1.38
CA VAL A 22 -31.15 4.35 1.46
C VAL A 22 -31.91 3.05 1.17
N PHE A 23 -31.59 2.40 0.05
CA PHE A 23 -32.27 1.16 -0.34
C PHE A 23 -31.85 -0.03 0.54
N ALA A 24 -30.58 -0.09 0.95
CA ALA A 24 -30.09 -1.10 1.86
C ALA A 24 -30.81 -1.02 3.23
N PHE A 25 -31.00 0.19 3.75
CA PHE A 25 -31.74 0.38 4.99
C PHE A 25 -33.20 -0.09 4.86
N GLU A 26 -33.89 0.28 3.79
CA GLU A 26 -35.27 -0.15 3.56
C GLU A 26 -35.39 -1.67 3.41
N CYS A 27 -34.57 -2.28 2.52
CA CYS A 27 -34.70 -3.68 2.17
C CYS A 27 -34.14 -4.64 3.22
N LEU A 28 -32.99 -4.32 3.82
CA LEU A 28 -32.27 -5.23 4.71
C LEU A 28 -32.57 -4.98 6.19
N VAL A 29 -32.94 -3.75 6.58
CA VAL A 29 -33.06 -3.36 7.98
C VAL A 29 -34.52 -3.05 8.36
N ALA A 30 -35.12 -1.98 7.79
CA ALA A 30 -36.39 -1.47 8.25
C ALA A 30 -37.58 -2.37 7.91
N TYR A 31 -37.73 -2.72 6.62
CA TYR A 31 -38.89 -3.52 6.18
C TYR A 31 -38.98 -4.90 6.88
N PRO A 32 -37.91 -5.70 6.96
CA PRO A 32 -37.98 -6.97 7.66
C PRO A 32 -38.21 -6.86 9.18
N ALA A 33 -37.73 -5.77 9.82
CA ALA A 33 -37.95 -5.54 11.25
C ALA A 33 -39.40 -5.19 11.53
N VAL A 34 -39.98 -4.26 10.77
CA VAL A 34 -41.39 -3.83 10.92
C VAL A 34 -42.36 -4.96 10.63
N ARG A 35 -42.10 -5.75 9.57
CA ARG A 35 -42.95 -6.93 9.25
C ARG A 35 -42.99 -7.93 10.40
N ARG A 36 -41.87 -8.16 11.10
CA ARG A 36 -41.79 -9.10 12.23
C ARG A 36 -42.42 -8.57 13.51
N SER A 37 -42.49 -7.26 13.67
CA SER A 37 -43.10 -6.63 14.85
C SER A 37 -44.63 -6.54 14.81
N GLY A 38 -45.25 -6.95 13.70
CA GLY A 38 -46.71 -6.85 13.51
C GLY A 38 -47.25 -5.42 13.34
N ALA A 39 -46.36 -4.44 13.21
CA ALA A 39 -46.75 -3.05 12.96
C ALA A 39 -47.41 -2.88 11.59
N ALA A 40 -48.42 -2.03 11.50
CA ALA A 40 -49.15 -1.80 10.26
C ALA A 40 -48.19 -1.29 9.13
N PRO A 41 -48.28 -1.80 7.90
CA PRO A 41 -47.40 -1.39 6.79
C PRO A 41 -47.42 0.13 6.50
N GLY A 42 -48.51 0.82 6.82
CA GLY A 42 -48.65 2.27 6.65
C GLY A 42 -47.90 3.12 7.68
N SER A 43 -47.46 2.55 8.78
CA SER A 43 -46.85 3.27 9.91
C SER A 43 -45.53 3.96 9.57
N LEU A 44 -44.82 3.55 8.49
CA LEU A 44 -43.60 4.16 7.99
C LEU A 44 -43.81 5.04 6.73
N ALA A 45 -45.03 5.36 6.34
CA ALA A 45 -45.29 6.09 5.09
C ALA A 45 -44.57 7.47 5.04
N GLY A 46 -44.51 8.19 6.14
CA GLY A 46 -43.79 9.45 6.27
C GLY A 46 -42.28 9.29 6.08
N LEU A 47 -41.69 8.29 6.72
CA LEU A 47 -40.28 7.95 6.57
C LEU A 47 -39.96 7.57 5.12
N ARG A 48 -40.73 6.68 4.51
CA ARG A 48 -40.52 6.24 3.10
C ARG A 48 -40.56 7.42 2.14
N ARG A 49 -41.49 8.37 2.31
CA ARG A 49 -41.53 9.58 1.50
C ARG A 49 -40.24 10.41 1.64
N ARG A 50 -39.70 10.58 2.85
CA ARG A 50 -38.44 11.30 3.09
C ARG A 50 -37.26 10.58 2.49
N LEU A 51 -37.17 9.24 2.66
CA LEU A 51 -36.12 8.40 2.05
C LEU A 51 -36.18 8.46 0.53
N GLY A 52 -37.38 8.46 -0.06
CA GLY A 52 -37.54 8.63 -1.51
C GLY A 52 -37.01 9.99 -2.02
N TRP A 53 -37.30 11.10 -1.29
CA TRP A 53 -36.70 12.40 -1.64
C TRP A 53 -35.18 12.42 -1.52
N LEU A 54 -34.64 11.81 -0.48
CA LEU A 54 -33.19 11.66 -0.32
C LEU A 54 -32.57 10.83 -1.44
N ALA A 55 -33.19 9.72 -1.84
CA ALA A 55 -32.71 8.90 -2.95
C ALA A 55 -32.65 9.71 -4.26
N TRP A 56 -33.66 10.53 -4.56
CA TRP A 56 -33.64 11.43 -5.71
C TRP A 56 -32.54 12.48 -5.61
N ALA A 57 -32.34 13.08 -4.44
CA ALA A 57 -31.29 14.06 -4.22
C ALA A 57 -29.90 13.45 -4.43
N TRP A 58 -29.66 12.26 -3.88
CA TRP A 58 -28.39 11.56 -4.05
C TRP A 58 -28.17 11.07 -5.48
N LEU A 59 -29.19 10.62 -6.16
CA LEU A 59 -29.09 10.24 -7.58
C LEU A 59 -28.74 11.46 -8.44
N ALA A 60 -29.40 12.58 -8.25
CA ALA A 60 -29.10 13.82 -8.97
C ALA A 60 -27.67 14.32 -8.67
N LEU A 61 -27.25 14.26 -7.40
CA LEU A 61 -25.88 14.62 -7.01
C LEU A 61 -24.85 13.66 -7.64
N ALA A 62 -25.13 12.36 -7.68
CA ALA A 62 -24.24 11.38 -8.31
C ALA A 62 -24.07 11.64 -9.80
N ILE A 63 -25.15 11.93 -10.52
CA ILE A 63 -25.11 12.27 -11.95
C ILE A 63 -24.34 13.59 -12.16
N GLY A 64 -24.69 14.65 -11.43
CA GLY A 64 -24.06 15.96 -11.56
C GLY A 64 -22.57 15.96 -11.21
N SER A 65 -22.21 15.41 -10.04
CA SER A 65 -20.81 15.29 -9.62
C SER A 65 -19.99 14.40 -10.54
N GLY A 66 -20.62 13.36 -11.09
CA GLY A 66 -20.01 12.48 -12.07
C GLY A 66 -19.68 13.16 -13.39
N ALA A 67 -20.61 13.95 -13.92
CA ALA A 67 -20.38 14.75 -15.10
C ALA A 67 -19.24 15.76 -14.89
N VAL A 68 -19.23 16.42 -13.72
CA VAL A 68 -18.14 17.34 -13.33
C VAL A 68 -16.81 16.62 -13.25
N TRP A 69 -16.75 15.43 -12.64
CA TRP A 69 -15.53 14.63 -12.55
C TRP A 69 -15.01 14.24 -13.95
N LEU A 70 -15.88 13.78 -14.84
CA LEU A 70 -15.53 13.44 -16.23
C LEU A 70 -14.89 14.63 -16.95
N VAL A 71 -15.52 15.82 -16.85
CA VAL A 71 -14.97 17.05 -17.47
C VAL A 71 -13.65 17.46 -16.86
N ALA A 72 -13.50 17.33 -15.53
CA ALA A 72 -12.24 17.64 -14.84
C ALA A 72 -11.09 16.73 -15.28
N VAL A 73 -11.35 15.43 -15.46
CA VAL A 73 -10.35 14.48 -15.97
C VAL A 73 -10.02 14.80 -17.44
N ALA A 74 -11.01 15.09 -18.27
CA ALA A 74 -10.78 15.48 -19.66
C ALA A 74 -9.96 16.78 -19.80
N ALA A 75 -10.20 17.73 -18.92
CA ALA A 75 -9.42 18.97 -18.83
C ALA A 75 -7.97 18.68 -18.43
N GLY A 76 -7.76 17.82 -17.43
CA GLY A 76 -6.41 17.38 -16.98
C GLY A 76 -5.62 16.69 -18.09
N ILE A 77 -6.23 15.73 -18.78
CA ILE A 77 -5.59 14.99 -19.88
C ILE A 77 -5.26 15.89 -21.08
N SER A 78 -6.18 16.81 -21.44
CA SER A 78 -6.01 17.69 -22.61
C SER A 78 -5.19 18.95 -22.33
N GLY A 79 -4.86 19.25 -21.07
CA GLY A 79 -4.21 20.51 -20.66
C GLY A 79 -5.08 21.76 -20.84
N LYS A 80 -6.40 21.60 -21.08
CA LYS A 80 -7.33 22.70 -21.39
C LYS A 80 -8.09 23.16 -20.13
N PRO A 81 -8.53 24.44 -20.07
CA PRO A 81 -9.49 24.88 -19.06
C PRO A 81 -10.81 24.09 -19.17
N LEU A 82 -11.55 23.94 -18.05
CA LEU A 82 -12.81 23.14 -17.98
C LEU A 82 -13.83 23.48 -19.08
N GLY A 83 -14.07 24.77 -19.32
CA GLY A 83 -15.00 25.21 -20.37
C GLY A 83 -14.54 24.82 -21.78
N ALA A 84 -13.24 24.94 -22.06
CA ALA A 84 -12.66 24.54 -23.35
C ALA A 84 -12.64 23.02 -23.51
N ALA A 85 -12.38 22.26 -22.46
CA ALA A 85 -12.45 20.79 -22.50
C ALA A 85 -13.86 20.28 -22.86
N LEU A 86 -14.90 21.00 -22.43
CA LEU A 86 -16.29 20.70 -22.78
C LEU A 86 -16.64 21.16 -24.21
N SER A 87 -16.40 22.44 -24.53
CA SER A 87 -16.82 23.04 -25.82
C SER A 87 -16.02 22.54 -27.04
N GLN A 88 -14.76 22.13 -26.84
CA GLN A 88 -13.88 21.61 -27.90
C GLN A 88 -13.87 20.07 -27.97
N GLY A 89 -14.82 19.41 -27.33
CA GLY A 89 -15.05 17.97 -27.47
C GLY A 89 -14.09 17.04 -26.72
N ALA A 90 -13.15 17.56 -25.90
CA ALA A 90 -12.24 16.70 -25.12
C ALA A 90 -12.98 15.77 -24.17
N ALA A 91 -14.04 16.24 -23.52
CA ALA A 91 -14.90 15.41 -22.67
C ALA A 91 -15.60 14.29 -23.46
N ALA A 92 -16.05 14.57 -24.69
CA ALA A 92 -16.68 13.56 -25.55
C ALA A 92 -15.65 12.49 -25.98
N VAL A 93 -14.42 12.89 -26.29
CA VAL A 93 -13.33 11.96 -26.65
C VAL A 93 -13.00 11.06 -25.46
N VAL A 94 -12.83 11.61 -24.25
CA VAL A 94 -12.58 10.80 -23.04
C VAL A 94 -13.74 9.84 -22.81
N LEU A 95 -14.98 10.29 -22.91
CA LEU A 95 -16.17 9.47 -22.70
C LEU A 95 -16.27 8.29 -23.67
N THR A 96 -15.93 8.50 -24.96
CA THR A 96 -16.18 7.51 -26.02
C THR A 96 -14.96 6.72 -26.45
N ARG A 97 -13.74 7.10 -26.02
CA ARG A 97 -12.48 6.50 -26.50
C ARG A 97 -11.60 5.97 -25.39
N THR A 98 -12.03 6.02 -24.11
CA THR A 98 -11.23 5.54 -22.99
C THR A 98 -12.02 4.56 -22.12
N ARG A 99 -11.32 3.61 -21.47
CA ARG A 99 -11.92 2.72 -20.46
C ARG A 99 -12.60 3.50 -19.33
N PHE A 100 -12.00 4.61 -18.91
CA PHE A 100 -12.61 5.50 -17.94
C PHE A 100 -13.97 6.05 -18.41
N GLY A 101 -14.07 6.39 -19.70
CA GLY A 101 -15.35 6.82 -20.31
C GLY A 101 -16.39 5.69 -20.38
N GLU A 102 -15.98 4.46 -20.70
CA GLU A 102 -16.85 3.27 -20.68
C GLU A 102 -17.48 3.05 -19.29
N ASP A 103 -16.69 3.21 -18.23
CA ASP A 103 -17.19 3.15 -16.84
C ASP A 103 -18.23 4.23 -16.55
N TRP A 104 -18.06 5.43 -17.12
CA TRP A 104 -19.05 6.51 -16.99
C TRP A 104 -20.32 6.23 -17.78
N LEU A 105 -20.22 5.69 -18.98
CA LEU A 105 -21.38 5.27 -19.78
C LEU A 105 -22.17 4.19 -19.02
N LEU A 106 -21.50 3.22 -18.41
CA LEU A 106 -22.13 2.21 -17.57
C LEU A 106 -22.89 2.85 -16.39
N ARG A 107 -22.26 3.79 -15.66
CA ARG A 107 -22.90 4.47 -14.51
C ARG A 107 -24.12 5.26 -14.92
N PHE A 108 -24.04 6.02 -16.01
CA PHE A 108 -25.18 6.78 -16.53
C PHE A 108 -26.30 5.84 -17.03
N SER A 109 -25.94 4.71 -17.65
CA SER A 109 -26.95 3.72 -18.06
C SER A 109 -27.65 3.06 -16.88
N LEU A 110 -26.95 2.82 -15.76
CA LEU A 110 -27.54 2.30 -14.52
C LEU A 110 -28.43 3.33 -13.79
N ALA A 111 -28.12 4.62 -13.94
CA ALA A 111 -28.92 5.69 -13.32
C ALA A 111 -30.34 5.78 -13.90
N VAL A 112 -30.54 5.46 -15.18
CA VAL A 112 -31.84 5.51 -15.84
C VAL A 112 -32.85 4.50 -15.24
N PRO A 113 -32.57 3.18 -15.22
CA PRO A 113 -33.49 2.22 -14.62
C PRO A 113 -33.64 2.44 -13.11
N LEU A 114 -32.62 2.96 -12.42
CA LEU A 114 -32.75 3.33 -11.01
C LEU A 114 -33.76 4.49 -10.82
N GLY A 115 -33.73 5.50 -11.68
CA GLY A 115 -34.74 6.55 -11.73
C GLY A 115 -36.15 6.01 -11.99
N CYS A 116 -36.30 5.04 -12.91
CA CYS A 116 -37.58 4.36 -13.15
C CYS A 116 -38.05 3.60 -11.90
N CYS A 117 -37.15 2.90 -11.19
CA CYS A 117 -37.51 2.25 -9.92
C CYS A 117 -37.98 3.27 -8.89
N LEU A 118 -37.35 4.43 -8.76
CA LEU A 118 -37.79 5.50 -7.84
C LEU A 118 -39.18 6.05 -8.19
N LEU A 119 -39.51 6.20 -9.45
CA LEU A 119 -40.85 6.61 -9.90
C LEU A 119 -41.90 5.54 -9.59
N ALA A 120 -41.56 4.27 -9.83
CA ALA A 120 -42.46 3.15 -9.59
C ALA A 120 -42.62 2.79 -8.11
N SER A 121 -41.64 3.08 -7.25
CA SER A 121 -41.61 2.70 -5.81
C SER A 121 -42.76 3.30 -4.98
N ARG A 122 -43.44 4.34 -5.49
CA ARG A 122 -44.61 4.91 -4.87
C ARG A 122 -45.78 3.93 -4.77
N ARG A 123 -45.80 2.85 -5.61
CA ARG A 123 -46.92 1.91 -5.75
C ARG A 123 -46.57 0.45 -5.39
N ALA A 124 -45.31 0.08 -5.36
CA ALA A 124 -44.90 -1.33 -5.25
C ALA A 124 -43.91 -1.54 -4.09
N GLY A 125 -44.23 -2.48 -3.22
CA GLY A 125 -43.32 -3.01 -2.22
C GLY A 125 -42.41 -4.08 -2.82
N GLY A 126 -41.42 -4.54 -2.06
CA GLY A 126 -40.66 -5.76 -2.29
C GLY A 126 -39.73 -5.75 -3.49
N ALA A 127 -40.15 -6.22 -4.65
CA ALA A 127 -39.28 -6.48 -5.80
C ALA A 127 -38.62 -5.21 -6.36
N ILE A 128 -39.35 -4.08 -6.46
CA ILE A 128 -38.78 -2.82 -6.99
C ILE A 128 -37.73 -2.23 -6.02
N GLY A 129 -37.94 -2.36 -4.70
CA GLY A 129 -36.94 -1.92 -3.73
C GLY A 129 -35.63 -2.72 -3.85
N TRP A 130 -35.73 -4.04 -4.06
CA TRP A 130 -34.55 -4.90 -4.33
C TRP A 130 -33.87 -4.57 -5.63
N ALA A 131 -34.63 -4.32 -6.72
CA ALA A 131 -34.08 -3.89 -7.98
C ALA A 131 -33.31 -2.56 -7.85
N ALA A 132 -33.89 -1.59 -7.13
CA ALA A 132 -33.24 -0.31 -6.84
C ALA A 132 -31.95 -0.49 -6.02
N LEU A 133 -31.95 -1.38 -5.00
CA LEU A 133 -30.77 -1.71 -4.23
C LEU A 133 -29.66 -2.30 -5.12
N LEU A 134 -30.00 -3.26 -5.97
CA LEU A 134 -29.03 -3.89 -6.87
C LEU A 134 -28.44 -2.89 -7.88
N LEU A 135 -29.28 -2.01 -8.45
CA LEU A 135 -28.80 -0.98 -9.37
C LEU A 135 -27.91 0.06 -8.68
N ALA A 136 -28.28 0.51 -7.48
CA ALA A 136 -27.46 1.44 -6.70
C ALA A 136 -26.15 0.78 -6.24
N ALA A 137 -26.18 -0.48 -5.85
CA ALA A 137 -24.99 -1.26 -5.48
C ALA A 137 -24.07 -1.47 -6.69
N ALA A 138 -24.62 -1.79 -7.86
CA ALA A 138 -23.84 -1.90 -9.11
C ALA A 138 -23.20 -0.56 -9.49
N MET A 139 -23.93 0.54 -9.34
CA MET A 139 -23.42 1.89 -9.59
C MET A 139 -22.28 2.25 -8.59
N LEU A 140 -22.40 1.89 -7.32
CA LEU A 140 -21.34 2.06 -6.32
C LEU A 140 -20.13 1.16 -6.61
N ALA A 141 -20.38 -0.12 -6.90
CA ALA A 141 -19.34 -1.11 -7.18
C ALA A 141 -18.51 -0.74 -8.42
N SER A 142 -19.13 -0.14 -9.45
CA SER A 142 -18.43 0.29 -10.64
C SER A 142 -17.33 1.33 -10.38
N LEU A 143 -17.33 2.01 -9.21
CA LEU A 143 -16.26 2.93 -8.83
C LEU A 143 -14.90 2.24 -8.61
N ALA A 144 -14.87 0.93 -8.37
CA ALA A 144 -13.63 0.17 -8.24
C ALA A 144 -12.78 0.24 -9.53
N TRP A 145 -13.41 0.30 -10.71
CA TRP A 145 -12.71 0.45 -11.99
C TRP A 145 -12.12 1.83 -12.24
N ALA A 146 -12.59 2.86 -11.52
CA ALA A 146 -12.01 4.20 -11.57
C ALA A 146 -10.86 4.38 -10.57
N GLY A 147 -10.51 3.34 -9.79
CA GLY A 147 -9.44 3.32 -8.79
C GLY A 147 -8.15 2.67 -9.29
N HIS A 148 -7.14 2.66 -8.42
CA HIS A 148 -5.83 2.03 -8.71
C HIS A 148 -5.92 0.49 -8.86
N GLY A 149 -6.95 -0.16 -8.31
CA GLY A 149 -7.16 -1.61 -8.40
C GLY A 149 -7.26 -2.12 -9.83
N ALA A 150 -7.83 -1.32 -10.74
CA ALA A 150 -7.97 -1.68 -12.15
C ALA A 150 -6.66 -1.64 -12.96
N SER A 151 -5.58 -1.07 -12.43
CA SER A 151 -4.29 -0.96 -13.12
C SER A 151 -3.31 -2.09 -12.80
N THR A 152 -3.60 -2.94 -11.81
CA THR A 152 -2.75 -4.07 -11.44
C THR A 152 -3.04 -5.27 -12.36
N PRO A 153 -2.04 -5.85 -13.06
CA PRO A 153 -2.27 -6.97 -13.98
C PRO A 153 -2.36 -8.33 -13.27
N GLY A 154 -3.00 -9.30 -13.93
CA GLY A 154 -3.03 -10.71 -13.53
C GLY A 154 -3.86 -10.97 -12.26
N LEU A 155 -3.72 -12.17 -11.68
CA LEU A 155 -4.47 -12.62 -10.50
C LEU A 155 -4.36 -11.67 -9.29
N ALA A 156 -3.21 -11.00 -9.13
CA ALA A 156 -3.03 -10.00 -8.09
C ALA A 156 -3.97 -8.79 -8.32
N GLY A 157 -4.15 -8.38 -9.58
CA GLY A 157 -5.09 -7.33 -9.96
C GLY A 157 -6.55 -7.73 -9.72
N ASP A 158 -6.91 -8.97 -10.03
CA ASP A 158 -8.26 -9.49 -9.77
C ASP A 158 -8.58 -9.50 -8.27
N LEU A 159 -7.61 -9.89 -7.44
CA LEU A 159 -7.74 -9.84 -5.97
C LEU A 159 -7.91 -8.40 -5.47
N HIS A 160 -7.07 -7.47 -5.95
CA HIS A 160 -7.12 -6.06 -5.58
C HIS A 160 -8.46 -5.43 -5.97
N LEU A 161 -8.90 -5.62 -7.22
CA LEU A 161 -10.17 -5.12 -7.72
C LEU A 161 -11.37 -5.69 -6.95
N THR A 162 -11.35 -7.00 -6.64
CA THR A 162 -12.40 -7.66 -5.85
C THR A 162 -12.45 -7.10 -4.43
N ALA A 163 -11.29 -6.89 -3.80
CA ALA A 163 -11.21 -6.30 -2.46
C ALA A 163 -11.76 -4.86 -2.46
N ASP A 164 -11.44 -4.06 -3.48
CA ASP A 164 -11.92 -2.68 -3.60
C ASP A 164 -13.43 -2.63 -3.84
N LEU A 165 -13.97 -3.48 -4.70
CA LEU A 165 -15.40 -3.64 -4.95
C LEU A 165 -16.16 -3.99 -3.67
N LEU A 166 -15.72 -5.01 -2.93
CA LEU A 166 -16.33 -5.43 -1.68
C LEU A 166 -16.22 -4.34 -0.61
N HIS A 167 -15.10 -3.63 -0.55
CA HIS A 167 -14.89 -2.50 0.36
C HIS A 167 -15.87 -1.36 0.10
N LEU A 168 -16.11 -1.00 -1.16
CA LEU A 168 -17.09 0.02 -1.56
C LEU A 168 -18.51 -0.39 -1.20
N LEU A 169 -18.90 -1.63 -1.49
CA LEU A 169 -20.23 -2.15 -1.14
C LEU A 169 -20.44 -2.16 0.38
N ALA A 170 -19.45 -2.60 1.14
CA ALA A 170 -19.52 -2.60 2.60
C ALA A 170 -19.62 -1.17 3.17
N ALA A 171 -18.95 -0.18 2.57
CA ALA A 171 -19.09 1.23 2.92
C ALA A 171 -20.53 1.73 2.64
N GLY A 172 -21.12 1.35 1.52
CA GLY A 172 -22.53 1.64 1.21
C GLY A 172 -23.51 1.03 2.22
N LEU A 173 -23.23 -0.21 2.65
CA LEU A 173 -24.06 -0.93 3.61
C LEU A 173 -23.93 -0.42 5.04
N TRP A 174 -22.80 0.09 5.46
CA TRP A 174 -22.62 0.64 6.82
C TRP A 174 -22.80 2.15 6.87
N LEU A 175 -21.88 2.93 6.26
CA LEU A 175 -21.95 4.39 6.27
C LEU A 175 -23.21 4.89 5.57
N GLY A 176 -23.56 4.31 4.42
CA GLY A 176 -24.73 4.71 3.66
C GLY A 176 -26.04 4.53 4.39
N THR A 177 -26.17 3.53 5.26
CA THR A 177 -27.40 3.26 6.03
C THR A 177 -27.54 4.12 7.28
N LEU A 178 -26.47 4.82 7.74
CA LEU A 178 -26.53 5.68 8.93
C LEU A 178 -27.55 6.84 8.83
N PRO A 179 -27.58 7.67 7.77
CA PRO A 179 -28.55 8.75 7.66
C PRO A 179 -30.01 8.26 7.64
N PRO A 180 -30.39 7.22 6.86
CA PRO A 180 -31.70 6.60 6.97
C PRO A 180 -32.04 6.08 8.37
N PHE A 181 -31.06 5.48 9.06
CA PHE A 181 -31.24 5.01 10.43
C PHE A 181 -31.51 6.17 11.41
N ILE A 182 -30.77 7.28 11.29
CA ILE A 182 -31.02 8.50 12.07
C ILE A 182 -32.45 9.01 11.84
N LEU A 183 -32.90 9.10 10.59
CA LEU A 183 -34.25 9.55 10.26
C LEU A 183 -35.32 8.63 10.85
N PHE A 184 -35.07 7.30 10.81
CA PHE A 184 -35.97 6.35 11.46
C PHE A 184 -36.05 6.60 12.99
N LEU A 185 -34.92 6.73 13.67
CA LEU A 185 -34.90 7.01 15.11
C LEU A 185 -35.57 8.34 15.47
N VAL A 186 -35.41 9.36 14.62
CA VAL A 186 -36.12 10.66 14.79
C VAL A 186 -37.64 10.49 14.64
N GLU A 187 -38.09 9.72 13.65
CA GLU A 187 -39.52 9.48 13.43
C GLU A 187 -40.14 8.71 14.61
N VAL A 188 -39.43 7.65 15.05
CA VAL A 188 -39.84 6.88 16.23
C VAL A 188 -39.93 7.74 17.51
N SER A 189 -38.96 8.65 17.71
CA SER A 189 -38.96 9.55 18.86
C SER A 189 -40.14 10.52 18.85
N ARG A 190 -40.65 10.88 17.67
CA ARG A 190 -41.80 11.81 17.52
C ARG A 190 -43.15 11.16 17.82
N THR A 191 -43.28 9.86 17.58
CA THR A 191 -44.55 9.15 17.82
C THR A 191 -44.86 9.01 19.30
N GLY A 192 -43.87 8.90 20.17
CA GLY A 192 -44.00 8.79 21.62
C GLY A 192 -44.72 7.51 22.10
N ASP A 193 -45.07 6.60 21.20
CA ASP A 193 -45.79 5.36 21.48
C ASP A 193 -44.81 4.26 21.93
N THR A 194 -45.14 3.54 23.00
CA THR A 194 -44.33 2.48 23.58
C THR A 194 -44.17 1.27 22.64
N ASN A 195 -45.11 1.01 21.77
CA ASN A 195 -45.02 -0.04 20.76
C ASN A 195 -43.84 0.18 19.79
N TRP A 196 -43.47 1.44 19.55
CA TRP A 196 -42.31 1.79 18.73
C TRP A 196 -40.97 1.50 19.40
N GLY A 197 -40.92 1.32 20.72
CA GLY A 197 -39.73 0.92 21.43
C GLY A 197 -39.25 -0.48 20.96
N ALA A 198 -40.17 -1.44 20.82
CA ALA A 198 -39.86 -2.78 20.32
C ALA A 198 -39.42 -2.76 18.86
N VAL A 199 -40.06 -1.93 18.02
CA VAL A 199 -39.67 -1.73 16.61
C VAL A 199 -38.28 -1.12 16.54
N ALA A 200 -37.97 -0.09 17.33
CA ALA A 200 -36.66 0.54 17.40
C ALA A 200 -35.57 -0.46 17.79
N ALA A 201 -35.86 -1.31 18.80
CA ALA A 201 -34.93 -2.37 19.20
C ALA A 201 -34.68 -3.42 18.08
N ALA A 202 -35.73 -3.80 17.36
CA ALA A 202 -35.62 -4.76 16.25
C ALA A 202 -34.82 -4.18 15.07
N VAL A 203 -35.09 -2.93 14.68
CA VAL A 203 -34.36 -2.22 13.62
C VAL A 203 -32.90 -2.02 14.01
N THR A 204 -32.64 -1.58 15.25
CA THR A 204 -31.27 -1.35 15.74
C THR A 204 -30.45 -2.66 15.77
N ARG A 205 -31.02 -3.79 16.23
CA ARG A 205 -30.33 -5.09 16.20
C ARG A 205 -29.99 -5.52 14.77
N ARG A 206 -30.92 -5.36 13.82
CA ARG A 206 -30.66 -5.74 12.41
C ARG A 206 -29.58 -4.82 11.79
N TYR A 207 -29.67 -3.52 12.07
CA TYR A 207 -28.63 -2.58 11.67
C TYR A 207 -27.26 -2.98 12.24
N SER A 208 -27.17 -3.32 13.53
CA SER A 208 -25.93 -3.76 14.16
C SER A 208 -25.35 -5.01 13.52
N THR A 209 -26.19 -6.00 13.14
CA THR A 209 -25.74 -7.20 12.43
C THR A 209 -25.17 -6.86 11.05
N LEU A 210 -25.85 -5.98 10.30
CA LEU A 210 -25.39 -5.50 9.00
C LEU A 210 -24.05 -4.72 9.15
N ALA A 211 -23.96 -3.87 10.17
CA ALA A 211 -22.75 -3.09 10.47
C ALA A 211 -21.55 -4.00 10.80
N ILE A 212 -21.73 -5.05 11.63
CA ILE A 212 -20.67 -6.00 11.96
C ILE A 212 -20.15 -6.70 10.69
N ALA A 213 -21.07 -7.22 9.86
CA ALA A 213 -20.68 -7.87 8.59
C ALA A 213 -19.93 -6.90 7.67
N SER A 214 -20.42 -5.66 7.53
CA SER A 214 -19.79 -4.63 6.72
C SER A 214 -18.41 -4.23 7.24
N VAL A 215 -18.25 -4.05 8.55
CA VAL A 215 -16.97 -3.71 9.20
C VAL A 215 -15.94 -4.83 8.97
N THR A 216 -16.35 -6.10 9.07
CA THR A 216 -15.45 -7.23 8.78
C THR A 216 -14.92 -7.19 7.35
N VAL A 217 -15.81 -6.92 6.38
CA VAL A 217 -15.42 -6.79 4.96
C VAL A 217 -14.56 -5.54 4.73
N LEU A 218 -14.88 -4.42 5.38
CA LEU A 218 -14.07 -3.19 5.31
C LEU A 218 -12.66 -3.38 5.85
N LEU A 219 -12.51 -4.10 6.96
CA LEU A 219 -11.20 -4.43 7.53
C LEU A 219 -10.39 -5.34 6.59
N ALA A 220 -10.99 -6.42 6.12
CA ALA A 220 -10.31 -7.34 5.21
C ALA A 220 -9.92 -6.65 3.88
N GLY A 221 -10.86 -5.96 3.23
CA GLY A 221 -10.59 -5.22 1.99
C GLY A 221 -9.63 -4.06 2.20
N GLY A 222 -9.71 -3.37 3.34
CA GLY A 222 -8.78 -2.29 3.69
C GLY A 222 -7.35 -2.77 3.88
N LEU A 223 -7.15 -3.97 4.45
CA LEU A 223 -5.84 -4.59 4.60
C LEU A 223 -5.24 -4.94 3.22
N VAL A 224 -6.04 -5.56 2.34
CA VAL A 224 -5.63 -5.89 0.97
C VAL A 224 -5.26 -4.62 0.20
N ASN A 225 -6.12 -3.59 0.23
CA ASN A 225 -5.86 -2.33 -0.46
C ASN A 225 -4.61 -1.61 0.10
N THR A 226 -4.37 -1.66 1.42
CA THR A 226 -3.15 -1.11 2.02
C THR A 226 -1.91 -1.85 1.54
N TRP A 227 -1.98 -3.17 1.41
CA TRP A 227 -0.88 -3.99 0.86
C TRP A 227 -0.52 -3.59 -0.56
N PHE A 228 -1.51 -3.43 -1.44
CA PHE A 228 -1.27 -3.07 -2.85
C PHE A 228 -0.87 -1.60 -3.05
N LEU A 229 -1.30 -0.69 -2.18
CA LEU A 229 -1.11 0.75 -2.41
C LEU A 229 0.01 1.37 -1.58
N ALA A 230 0.32 0.82 -0.41
CA ALA A 230 1.45 1.24 0.42
C ALA A 230 2.53 0.15 0.54
N GLY A 231 2.15 -1.12 0.71
CA GLY A 231 3.00 -2.29 0.70
C GLY A 231 3.98 -2.40 1.88
N THR A 232 4.54 -1.29 2.34
CA THR A 232 5.58 -1.24 3.37
C THR A 232 5.29 -0.18 4.43
N VAL A 233 5.83 -0.40 5.64
CA VAL A 233 5.75 0.60 6.73
C VAL A 233 6.43 1.92 6.34
N PRO A 234 7.62 1.93 5.72
CA PRO A 234 8.23 3.17 5.22
C PRO A 234 7.33 3.95 4.25
N ALA A 235 6.69 3.28 3.31
CA ALA A 235 5.75 3.95 2.40
C ALA A 235 4.52 4.51 3.13
N LEU A 236 4.06 3.81 4.18
CA LEU A 236 2.91 4.24 4.98
C LEU A 236 3.19 5.52 5.79
N VAL A 237 4.38 5.64 6.40
CA VAL A 237 4.71 6.80 7.26
C VAL A 237 5.48 7.91 6.51
N GLY A 238 6.25 7.53 5.48
CA GLY A 238 7.18 8.40 4.78
C GLY A 238 6.62 9.11 3.55
N THR A 239 5.46 8.66 3.01
CA THR A 239 4.86 9.28 1.82
C THR A 239 3.63 10.13 2.16
N GLY A 240 3.30 11.09 1.28
CA GLY A 240 2.06 11.86 1.41
C GLY A 240 0.81 10.98 1.36
N TYR A 241 0.80 9.99 0.46
CA TYR A 241 -0.27 8.98 0.35
C TYR A 241 -0.42 8.20 1.65
N GLY A 242 0.68 7.65 2.18
CA GLY A 242 0.66 6.83 3.39
C GLY A 242 0.17 7.61 4.63
N ARG A 243 0.62 8.85 4.80
CA ARG A 243 0.17 9.72 5.91
C ARG A 243 -1.32 10.01 5.85
N LEU A 244 -1.88 10.27 4.67
CA LEU A 244 -3.33 10.42 4.50
C LEU A 244 -4.08 9.10 4.75
N LEU A 245 -3.50 7.97 4.35
CA LEU A 245 -4.06 6.66 4.67
C LEU A 245 -4.09 6.41 6.19
N LEU A 246 -3.07 6.83 6.94
CA LEU A 246 -3.09 6.78 8.42
C LEU A 246 -4.19 7.67 9.01
N VAL A 247 -4.43 8.87 8.47
CA VAL A 247 -5.57 9.71 8.88
C VAL A 247 -6.89 8.99 8.62
N LYS A 248 -7.07 8.36 7.44
CA LYS A 248 -8.25 7.53 7.12
C LYS A 248 -8.44 6.42 8.14
N ILE A 249 -7.38 5.69 8.48
CA ILE A 249 -7.42 4.61 9.48
C ILE A 249 -7.80 5.16 10.86
N GLY A 250 -7.24 6.29 11.27
CA GLY A 250 -7.57 6.94 12.54
C GLY A 250 -9.05 7.34 12.64
N LEU A 251 -9.61 7.95 11.59
CA LEU A 251 -11.04 8.27 11.51
C LEU A 251 -11.91 6.99 11.56
N PHE A 252 -11.51 5.94 10.87
CA PHE A 252 -12.21 4.66 10.88
C PHE A 252 -12.17 4.00 12.28
N ILE A 253 -11.04 4.04 12.98
CA ILE A 253 -10.94 3.57 14.37
C ILE A 253 -11.87 4.37 15.29
N ALA A 254 -11.93 5.68 15.13
CA ALA A 254 -12.86 6.52 15.89
C ALA A 254 -14.33 6.11 15.66
N MET A 255 -14.70 5.81 14.39
CA MET A 255 -16.03 5.27 14.06
C MET A 255 -16.27 3.92 14.75
N LEU A 256 -15.29 3.02 14.76
CA LEU A 256 -15.40 1.69 15.41
C LEU A 256 -15.61 1.83 16.91
N ILE A 257 -14.96 2.79 17.57
CA ILE A 257 -15.15 3.05 19.01
C ILE A 257 -16.60 3.47 19.30
N VAL A 258 -17.15 4.39 18.50
CA VAL A 258 -18.54 4.83 18.65
C VAL A 258 -19.51 3.68 18.38
N ALA A 259 -19.29 2.92 17.30
CA ALA A 259 -20.09 1.74 16.97
C ALA A 259 -20.04 0.66 18.07
N ALA A 260 -18.86 0.44 18.68
CA ALA A 260 -18.70 -0.49 19.81
C ALA A 260 -19.48 -0.04 21.05
N VAL A 261 -19.50 1.27 21.36
CA VAL A 261 -20.33 1.82 22.44
C VAL A 261 -21.80 1.57 22.15
N ASN A 262 -22.26 1.79 20.92
CA ASN A 262 -23.63 1.51 20.51
C ASN A 262 -23.97 0.04 20.70
N LEU A 263 -23.15 -0.86 20.17
CA LEU A 263 -23.35 -2.31 20.20
C LEU A 263 -23.33 -2.87 21.61
N LEU A 264 -22.32 -2.52 22.42
CA LEU A 264 -22.05 -3.15 23.71
C LEU A 264 -22.85 -2.54 24.88
N ARG A 265 -23.22 -1.25 24.78
CA ARG A 265 -23.89 -0.53 25.87
C ARG A 265 -25.32 -0.11 25.56
N LEU A 266 -25.60 0.37 24.36
CA LEU A 266 -26.90 0.97 24.03
C LEU A 266 -27.90 -0.07 23.49
N VAL A 267 -27.47 -0.95 22.58
CA VAL A 267 -28.36 -1.99 22.02
C VAL A 267 -28.95 -2.91 23.09
N PRO A 268 -28.20 -3.39 24.11
CA PRO A 268 -28.76 -4.22 25.18
C PRO A 268 -29.84 -3.50 26.00
N ARG A 269 -29.73 -2.18 26.20
CA ARG A 269 -30.69 -1.39 26.96
C ARG A 269 -32.05 -1.24 26.26
N LEU A 270 -32.11 -1.36 24.93
CA LEU A 270 -33.35 -1.38 24.16
C LEU A 270 -34.14 -2.71 24.28
N GLY A 271 -33.44 -3.79 24.67
CA GLY A 271 -34.02 -5.13 24.85
C GLY A 271 -34.28 -5.52 26.31
N GLY A 272 -34.21 -4.55 27.24
CA GLY A 272 -34.45 -4.77 28.67
C GLY A 272 -35.85 -5.22 28.99
N PRO A 273 -36.11 -5.69 30.25
CA PRO A 273 -37.42 -6.16 30.69
C PRO A 273 -38.51 -5.06 30.50
N ALA A 274 -39.76 -5.50 30.35
CA ALA A 274 -40.91 -4.64 30.07
C ALA A 274 -41.11 -3.47 31.09
N ASP A 275 -40.54 -3.63 32.28
CA ASP A 275 -40.54 -2.65 33.36
C ASP A 275 -39.46 -1.55 33.22
N ALA A 276 -38.63 -1.60 32.16
CA ALA A 276 -37.70 -0.51 31.90
C ALA A 276 -38.50 0.80 31.71
N THR A 277 -38.20 1.77 32.57
CA THR A 277 -38.94 3.06 32.55
C THR A 277 -38.89 3.63 31.14
N ARG A 278 -40.05 4.08 30.62
CA ARG A 278 -40.21 4.75 29.33
C ARG A 278 -39.08 5.76 29.04
N ASN A 279 -38.67 6.49 30.08
CA ASN A 279 -37.59 7.46 30.01
C ASN A 279 -36.22 6.85 29.62
N LEU A 280 -35.90 5.60 30.02
CA LEU A 280 -34.65 4.95 29.69
C LEU A 280 -34.59 4.60 28.19
N ILE A 281 -35.66 4.08 27.61
CA ILE A 281 -35.75 3.77 26.19
C ILE A 281 -35.49 5.01 25.34
N TRP A 282 -36.21 6.11 25.64
CA TRP A 282 -36.09 7.36 24.86
C TRP A 282 -34.72 8.04 25.02
N ARG A 283 -34.11 7.98 26.21
CA ARG A 283 -32.74 8.44 26.41
C ARG A 283 -31.76 7.61 25.59
N THR A 284 -31.93 6.29 25.53
CA THR A 284 -31.11 5.40 24.75
C THR A 284 -31.25 5.67 23.24
N VAL A 285 -32.48 5.90 22.75
CA VAL A 285 -32.74 6.28 21.35
C VAL A 285 -32.07 7.62 21.02
N ALA A 286 -32.17 8.63 21.91
CA ALA A 286 -31.51 9.91 21.71
C ALA A 286 -29.96 9.78 21.67
N GLN A 287 -29.38 8.93 22.52
CA GLN A 287 -27.95 8.64 22.50
C GLN A 287 -27.54 7.95 21.19
N LEU A 288 -28.28 6.94 20.72
CA LEU A 288 -28.05 6.28 19.43
C LEU A 288 -28.12 7.28 18.25
N GLN A 289 -29.08 8.23 18.27
CA GLN A 289 -29.14 9.29 17.26
C GLN A 289 -27.88 10.16 17.27
N GLY A 290 -27.43 10.57 18.46
CA GLY A 290 -26.22 11.38 18.63
C GLY A 290 -24.98 10.65 18.09
N ASN A 291 -24.80 9.41 18.51
CA ASN A 291 -23.67 8.57 18.07
C ASN A 291 -23.71 8.30 16.56
N ALA A 292 -24.89 7.99 16.00
CA ALA A 292 -25.03 7.77 14.55
C ALA A 292 -24.68 9.03 13.73
N ARG A 293 -24.98 10.24 14.24
CA ARG A 293 -24.54 11.50 13.62
C ARG A 293 -23.02 11.64 13.65
N ILE A 294 -22.38 11.30 14.78
CA ILE A 294 -20.91 11.32 14.92
C ILE A 294 -20.29 10.31 13.93
N GLU A 295 -20.79 9.08 13.88
CA GLU A 295 -20.34 8.06 12.92
C GLU A 295 -20.48 8.56 11.46
N THR A 296 -21.62 9.19 11.13
CA THR A 296 -21.84 9.75 9.79
C THR A 296 -20.82 10.85 9.46
N ALA A 297 -20.57 11.77 10.40
CA ALA A 297 -19.61 12.85 10.20
C ALA A 297 -18.17 12.31 10.02
N LEU A 298 -17.76 11.36 10.86
CA LEU A 298 -16.46 10.69 10.73
C LEU A 298 -16.36 9.93 9.40
N GLY A 299 -17.41 9.22 8.99
CA GLY A 299 -17.46 8.50 7.72
C GLY A 299 -17.38 9.43 6.51
N LEU A 300 -18.03 10.58 6.55
CA LEU A 300 -17.87 11.62 5.51
C LEU A 300 -16.45 12.18 5.50
N GLY A 301 -15.81 12.32 6.68
CA GLY A 301 -14.38 12.65 6.78
C GLY A 301 -13.49 11.60 6.10
N VAL A 302 -13.78 10.30 6.29
CA VAL A 302 -13.12 9.21 5.57
C VAL A 302 -13.27 9.36 4.06
N VAL A 303 -14.50 9.64 3.58
CA VAL A 303 -14.75 9.81 2.13
C VAL A 303 -14.03 11.05 1.58
N ALA A 304 -13.92 12.14 2.37
CA ALA A 304 -13.16 13.32 1.97
C ALA A 304 -11.66 12.99 1.78
N VAL A 305 -11.08 12.25 2.73
CA VAL A 305 -9.69 11.75 2.60
C VAL A 305 -9.52 10.86 1.36
N VAL A 306 -10.51 9.99 1.05
CA VAL A 306 -10.49 9.16 -0.18
C VAL A 306 -10.53 10.03 -1.43
N GLY A 307 -11.26 11.15 -1.43
CA GLY A 307 -11.26 12.12 -2.51
C GLY A 307 -9.85 12.62 -2.85
N VAL A 308 -9.07 12.95 -1.81
CA VAL A 308 -7.67 13.39 -1.94
C VAL A 308 -6.74 12.23 -2.32
N LEU A 309 -6.84 11.08 -1.63
CA LEU A 309 -6.00 9.90 -1.91
C LEU A 309 -6.03 9.48 -3.38
N GLY A 310 -7.17 9.61 -4.03
CA GLY A 310 -7.30 9.24 -5.44
C GLY A 310 -6.68 10.24 -6.42
N THR A 311 -6.08 11.33 -5.98
CA THR A 311 -5.30 12.26 -6.82
C THR A 311 -3.79 12.09 -6.61
N LEU A 312 -3.38 11.37 -5.57
CA LEU A 312 -1.97 11.11 -5.25
C LEU A 312 -1.49 9.80 -5.87
N PRO A 313 -0.21 9.72 -6.26
CA PRO A 313 0.39 8.44 -6.62
C PRO A 313 0.41 7.51 -5.39
N PRO A 314 0.20 6.20 -5.58
CA PRO A 314 0.33 5.22 -4.50
C PRO A 314 1.66 5.32 -3.77
N GLY A 315 1.65 5.05 -2.46
CA GLY A 315 2.87 5.10 -1.64
C GLY A 315 3.96 4.14 -2.11
N LEU A 316 3.57 3.01 -2.72
CA LEU A 316 4.50 2.03 -3.28
C LEU A 316 5.33 2.59 -4.46
N HIS A 317 4.84 3.61 -5.15
CA HIS A 317 5.50 4.27 -6.29
C HIS A 317 6.13 5.62 -5.94
N THR A 318 6.22 5.94 -4.65
CA THR A 318 6.76 7.21 -4.15
C THR A 318 7.91 6.91 -3.19
N GLU A 319 9.02 7.64 -3.33
CA GLU A 319 10.15 7.51 -2.40
C GLU A 319 9.72 7.93 -0.98
N PRO A 320 9.85 7.03 0.02
CA PRO A 320 9.40 7.31 1.37
C PRO A 320 10.47 8.06 2.17
N ALA A 321 10.25 9.32 2.48
CA ALA A 321 11.11 10.07 3.40
C ALA A 321 10.86 9.59 4.84
N TRP A 322 11.83 8.82 5.39
CA TRP A 322 11.70 8.23 6.72
C TRP A 322 11.76 9.30 7.83
N PRO A 323 10.73 9.43 8.67
CA PRO A 323 10.64 10.56 9.59
C PRO A 323 11.30 10.31 10.96
N PHE A 324 11.80 9.10 11.23
CA PHE A 324 12.34 8.74 12.55
C PHE A 324 13.86 8.61 12.51
N PRO A 325 14.56 8.90 13.63
CA PRO A 325 16.02 8.78 13.72
C PRO A 325 16.51 7.33 13.84
N VAL A 326 15.58 6.37 13.92
CA VAL A 326 15.86 4.95 14.06
C VAL A 326 14.98 4.11 13.15
N ARG A 327 15.46 2.93 12.78
CA ARG A 327 14.71 1.87 12.11
C ARG A 327 14.78 0.57 12.91
N LEU A 328 13.86 -0.34 12.64
CA LEU A 328 13.89 -1.70 13.15
C LEU A 328 14.34 -2.63 12.02
N ASP A 329 15.49 -3.27 12.19
CA ASP A 329 15.97 -4.30 11.28
C ASP A 329 15.88 -5.68 11.94
N ILE A 330 14.70 -6.29 11.83
CA ILE A 330 14.46 -7.65 12.37
C ILE A 330 15.27 -8.69 11.58
N GLY A 331 15.74 -8.34 10.38
CA GLY A 331 16.55 -9.21 9.53
C GLY A 331 17.88 -9.62 10.17
N GLU A 332 18.48 -8.77 10.98
CA GLU A 332 19.71 -9.02 11.68
C GLU A 332 19.55 -9.94 12.91
N LEU A 333 18.33 -10.11 13.42
CA LEU A 333 18.08 -10.99 14.55
C LEU A 333 18.17 -12.47 14.14
N THR A 334 18.77 -13.28 14.99
CA THR A 334 18.74 -14.75 14.84
C THR A 334 17.33 -15.31 15.00
N LEU A 335 17.10 -16.57 14.60
CA LEU A 335 15.76 -17.17 14.58
C LEU A 335 15.09 -17.20 15.96
N GLY A 336 15.84 -17.47 17.03
CA GLY A 336 15.29 -17.54 18.39
C GLY A 336 14.61 -16.23 18.85
N PRO A 337 15.32 -15.09 18.86
CA PRO A 337 14.72 -13.78 19.12
C PRO A 337 13.52 -13.42 18.24
N ARG A 338 13.53 -13.76 16.95
CA ARG A 338 12.37 -13.52 16.05
C ARG A 338 11.14 -14.30 16.49
N ILE A 339 11.29 -15.60 16.82
CA ILE A 339 10.20 -16.43 17.31
C ILE A 339 9.66 -15.88 18.65
N LEU A 340 10.55 -15.52 19.56
CA LEU A 340 10.15 -14.94 20.85
C LEU A 340 9.35 -13.65 20.65
N LEU A 341 9.82 -12.74 19.81
CA LEU A 341 9.10 -11.49 19.48
C LEU A 341 7.72 -11.76 18.89
N ALA A 342 7.60 -12.74 17.98
CA ALA A 342 6.32 -13.12 17.40
C ALA A 342 5.34 -13.65 18.47
N ILE A 343 5.79 -14.51 19.37
CA ILE A 343 4.98 -15.03 20.48
C ILE A 343 4.53 -13.89 21.40
N LEU A 344 5.45 -13.00 21.79
CA LEU A 344 5.14 -11.87 22.66
C LEU A 344 4.19 -10.87 21.99
N ALA A 345 4.31 -10.63 20.68
CA ALA A 345 3.39 -9.78 19.94
C ALA A 345 1.96 -10.36 19.91
N VAL A 346 1.82 -11.66 19.69
CA VAL A 346 0.52 -12.34 19.75
C VAL A 346 -0.06 -12.27 21.16
N ALA A 347 0.73 -12.57 22.19
CA ALA A 347 0.29 -12.49 23.58
C ALA A 347 -0.12 -11.07 23.98
N ALA A 348 0.64 -10.05 23.58
CA ALA A 348 0.32 -8.64 23.79
C ALA A 348 -1.02 -8.26 23.12
N LEU A 349 -1.24 -8.68 21.87
CA LEU A 349 -2.48 -8.44 21.15
C LEU A 349 -3.69 -9.09 21.85
N VAL A 350 -3.55 -10.35 22.28
CA VAL A 350 -4.59 -11.07 23.04
C VAL A 350 -4.89 -10.36 24.36
N CYS A 351 -3.87 -9.95 25.11
CA CYS A 351 -4.04 -9.19 26.35
C CYS A 351 -4.74 -7.85 26.11
N ALA A 352 -4.38 -7.11 25.06
CA ALA A 352 -5.00 -5.84 24.72
C ALA A 352 -6.49 -6.00 24.36
N ILE A 353 -6.83 -6.95 23.49
CA ILE A 353 -8.22 -7.25 23.12
C ILE A 353 -9.05 -7.68 24.33
N ALA A 354 -8.51 -8.59 25.14
CA ALA A 354 -9.18 -9.08 26.35
C ALA A 354 -9.35 -7.99 27.41
N ALA A 355 -8.38 -7.07 27.55
CA ALA A 355 -8.47 -5.92 28.45
C ALA A 355 -9.59 -4.97 28.04
N VAL A 356 -9.69 -4.65 26.75
CA VAL A 356 -10.80 -3.85 26.18
C VAL A 356 -12.14 -4.52 26.41
N ALA A 357 -12.26 -5.82 26.16
CA ALA A 357 -13.48 -6.59 26.39
C ALA A 357 -13.86 -6.63 27.89
N ALA A 358 -12.89 -6.77 28.79
CA ALA A 358 -13.12 -6.76 30.24
C ALA A 358 -13.57 -5.38 30.74
N THR A 359 -13.00 -4.29 30.24
CA THR A 359 -13.46 -2.93 30.56
C THR A 359 -14.87 -2.67 30.07
N ALA A 360 -15.18 -3.09 28.85
CA ALA A 360 -16.53 -2.97 28.29
C ALA A 360 -17.58 -3.74 29.09
N ALA A 361 -17.18 -4.88 29.70
CA ALA A 361 -18.01 -5.71 30.57
C ALA A 361 -18.05 -5.22 32.04
N GLY A 362 -17.42 -4.09 32.39
CA GLY A 362 -17.34 -3.57 33.76
C GLY A 362 -16.43 -4.38 34.70
N ARG A 363 -15.59 -5.25 34.15
CA ARG A 363 -14.70 -6.15 34.92
C ARG A 363 -13.31 -5.53 35.11
N TYR A 364 -13.24 -4.39 35.77
CA TYR A 364 -12.03 -3.56 35.86
C TYR A 364 -10.80 -4.28 36.47
N ARG A 365 -10.99 -5.16 37.46
CA ARG A 365 -9.88 -5.96 38.01
C ARG A 365 -9.25 -6.87 36.95
N ARG A 366 -10.06 -7.55 36.12
CA ARG A 366 -9.56 -8.37 35.02
C ARG A 366 -8.87 -7.51 33.95
N ALA A 367 -9.42 -6.36 33.63
CA ALA A 367 -8.81 -5.43 32.69
C ALA A 367 -7.43 -4.95 33.18
N ALA A 368 -7.28 -4.65 34.48
CA ALA A 368 -5.99 -4.26 35.06
C ALA A 368 -4.94 -5.39 35.00
N VAL A 369 -5.32 -6.65 35.28
CA VAL A 369 -4.42 -7.81 35.16
C VAL A 369 -3.98 -8.00 33.70
N LEU A 370 -4.89 -7.88 32.76
CA LEU A 370 -4.57 -8.02 31.33
C LEU A 370 -3.69 -6.87 30.82
N ALA A 371 -3.92 -5.64 31.32
CA ALA A 371 -3.05 -4.49 31.02
C ALA A 371 -1.64 -4.69 31.59
N ALA A 372 -1.52 -5.27 32.80
CA ALA A 372 -0.22 -5.65 33.36
C ALA A 372 0.47 -6.75 32.54
N GLY A 373 -0.28 -7.74 32.05
CA GLY A 373 0.23 -8.75 31.11
C GLY A 373 0.73 -8.16 29.80
N LEU A 374 -0.02 -7.21 29.24
CA LEU A 374 0.41 -6.45 28.05
C LEU A 374 1.73 -5.70 28.32
N ALA A 375 1.81 -4.97 29.43
CA ALA A 375 3.01 -4.23 29.82
C ALA A 375 4.22 -5.16 29.99
N LEU A 376 4.01 -6.34 30.58
CA LEU A 376 5.05 -7.36 30.72
C LEU A 376 5.52 -7.90 29.35
N CYS A 377 4.61 -8.21 28.44
CA CYS A 377 4.95 -8.66 27.08
C CYS A 377 5.79 -7.59 26.34
N LEU A 378 5.44 -6.32 26.47
CA LEU A 378 6.18 -5.21 25.86
C LEU A 378 7.57 -5.05 26.50
N ALA A 379 7.67 -5.13 27.83
CA ALA A 379 8.94 -5.01 28.56
C ALA A 379 9.90 -6.17 28.24
N VAL A 380 9.40 -7.41 28.23
CA VAL A 380 10.21 -8.58 27.89
C VAL A 380 10.60 -8.56 26.40
N GLY A 381 9.69 -8.13 25.51
CA GLY A 381 9.97 -8.00 24.07
C GLY A 381 10.99 -6.92 23.74
N TRP A 382 11.14 -5.91 24.59
CA TRP A 382 12.13 -4.85 24.39
C TRP A 382 13.58 -5.37 24.39
N ILE A 383 13.88 -6.38 25.21
CA ILE A 383 15.23 -6.93 25.35
C ILE A 383 15.77 -7.50 24.03
N PRO A 384 15.07 -8.46 23.37
CA PRO A 384 15.52 -8.98 22.08
C PRO A 384 15.34 -7.99 20.91
N LEU A 385 14.51 -6.95 21.06
CA LEU A 385 14.28 -5.95 20.03
C LEU A 385 15.38 -4.89 19.98
N ARG A 386 16.00 -4.57 21.12
CA ARG A 386 17.00 -3.51 21.24
C ARG A 386 18.17 -3.62 20.24
N PRO A 387 18.77 -4.80 19.98
CA PRO A 387 19.84 -4.94 19.00
C PRO A 387 19.41 -4.68 17.55
N ALA A 388 18.11 -4.80 17.27
CA ALA A 388 17.54 -4.54 15.95
C ALA A 388 17.21 -3.05 15.69
N ILE A 389 17.48 -2.18 16.66
CA ILE A 389 17.27 -0.74 16.52
C ILE A 389 18.54 -0.11 15.99
N GLU A 390 18.49 0.32 14.74
CA GLU A 390 19.58 0.96 14.04
C GLU A 390 19.28 2.43 13.76
N ARG A 391 20.35 3.22 13.58
CA ARG A 391 20.21 4.60 13.09
C ARG A 391 19.56 4.59 11.72
N ALA A 392 18.72 5.58 11.45
CA ALA A 392 18.09 5.78 10.17
C ALA A 392 18.09 7.26 9.77
N TYR A 393 18.01 7.48 8.48
CA TYR A 393 18.05 8.79 7.85
C TYR A 393 16.81 8.98 6.96
N PRO A 394 16.46 10.20 6.58
CA PRO A 394 15.32 10.44 5.68
C PRO A 394 15.37 9.63 4.39
N THR A 395 16.54 9.28 3.90
CA THR A 395 16.75 8.51 2.66
C THR A 395 16.94 7.01 2.87
N THR A 396 16.90 6.50 4.10
CA THR A 396 17.19 5.08 4.43
C THR A 396 16.46 4.07 3.53
N TYR A 397 15.22 4.40 3.15
CA TYR A 397 14.38 3.55 2.31
C TYR A 397 14.25 4.03 0.85
N TYR A 398 15.11 4.94 0.40
CA TYR A 398 15.15 5.34 -1.00
C TYR A 398 15.59 4.18 -1.87
N ALA A 399 14.91 3.97 -2.98
CA ALA A 399 15.33 3.05 -4.01
C ALA A 399 16.37 3.73 -4.92
N PRO A 400 17.49 3.05 -5.25
CA PRO A 400 18.46 3.59 -6.19
C PRO A 400 17.80 3.90 -7.55
N THR A 401 17.97 5.14 -8.05
CA THR A 401 17.55 5.51 -9.41
C THR A 401 18.45 4.92 -10.48
N GLN A 402 19.71 4.63 -10.12
CA GLN A 402 20.67 3.94 -10.99
C GLN A 402 20.71 2.45 -10.63
N PRO A 403 20.47 1.55 -11.60
CA PRO A 403 20.53 0.12 -11.35
C PRO A 403 21.95 -0.31 -10.94
N TYR A 404 22.04 -1.33 -10.08
CA TYR A 404 23.32 -1.93 -9.73
C TYR A 404 23.86 -2.73 -10.91
N ALA A 405 24.52 -2.02 -11.82
CA ALA A 405 25.00 -2.55 -13.09
C ALA A 405 26.44 -2.10 -13.36
N ALA A 406 27.18 -2.86 -14.17
CA ALA A 406 28.58 -2.59 -14.49
C ALA A 406 28.80 -1.17 -15.06
N ALA A 407 27.89 -0.67 -15.87
CA ALA A 407 27.97 0.69 -16.42
C ALA A 407 27.86 1.78 -15.33
N SER A 408 27.00 1.58 -14.31
CA SER A 408 26.89 2.48 -13.17
C SER A 408 28.15 2.40 -12.29
N VAL A 409 28.66 1.19 -12.06
CA VAL A 409 29.92 0.96 -11.33
C VAL A 409 31.10 1.66 -12.01
N ASP A 410 31.19 1.61 -13.34
CA ASP A 410 32.27 2.26 -14.12
C ASP A 410 32.21 3.79 -14.02
N ARG A 411 31.01 4.40 -14.16
CA ARG A 411 30.83 5.85 -13.94
C ARG A 411 31.15 6.24 -12.51
N GLY A 412 30.70 5.46 -11.54
CA GLY A 412 30.98 5.67 -10.12
C GLY A 412 32.46 5.56 -9.79
N ALA A 413 33.20 4.68 -10.47
CA ALA A 413 34.66 4.55 -10.31
C ALA A 413 35.40 5.83 -10.73
N ALA A 414 34.98 6.46 -11.83
CA ALA A 414 35.55 7.73 -12.28
C ALA A 414 35.30 8.85 -11.27
N LEU A 415 34.05 9.01 -10.80
CA LEU A 415 33.67 10.01 -9.79
C LEU A 415 34.38 9.77 -8.45
N TYR A 416 34.50 8.51 -8.03
CA TYR A 416 35.24 8.14 -6.83
C TYR A 416 36.73 8.51 -6.93
N ALA A 417 37.33 8.31 -8.10
CA ALA A 417 38.74 8.66 -8.34
C ALA A 417 38.97 10.17 -8.21
N GLU A 418 38.00 10.98 -8.61
CA GLU A 418 38.07 12.45 -8.57
C GLU A 418 37.79 12.99 -7.15
N ASP A 419 36.70 12.57 -6.51
CA ASP A 419 36.18 13.23 -5.33
C ASP A 419 36.49 12.51 -4.00
N CYS A 420 36.77 11.18 -4.01
CA CYS A 420 36.80 10.36 -2.79
C CYS A 420 38.20 9.83 -2.43
N THR A 421 39.09 9.66 -3.43
CA THR A 421 40.40 9.00 -3.23
C THR A 421 41.33 9.78 -2.32
N LEU A 422 41.19 11.12 -2.25
CA LEU A 422 42.03 11.96 -1.41
C LEU A 422 41.95 11.54 0.07
N CYS A 423 40.78 11.15 0.57
CA CYS A 423 40.55 10.71 1.94
C CYS A 423 40.48 9.18 2.05
N HIS A 424 39.65 8.53 1.23
CA HIS A 424 39.39 7.09 1.34
C HIS A 424 40.45 6.21 0.65
N GLY A 425 41.37 6.80 -0.13
CA GLY A 425 42.39 6.09 -0.87
C GLY A 425 41.87 5.35 -2.10
N ALA A 426 42.76 5.05 -3.04
CA ALA A 426 42.42 4.35 -4.27
C ALA A 426 41.88 2.94 -4.03
N THR A 427 42.15 2.32 -2.88
CA THR A 427 41.62 1.00 -2.47
C THR A 427 40.35 1.08 -1.64
N GLY A 428 39.94 2.24 -1.19
CA GLY A 428 38.78 2.45 -0.33
C GLY A 428 38.97 2.13 1.15
N ARG A 429 40.24 1.96 1.60
CA ARG A 429 40.58 1.54 2.97
C ARG A 429 40.79 2.70 3.95
N GLY A 430 40.37 3.90 3.62
CA GLY A 430 40.55 5.07 4.47
C GLY A 430 42.02 5.50 4.65
N ASN A 431 42.85 5.21 3.66
CA ASN A 431 44.29 5.46 3.67
C ASN A 431 44.73 6.42 2.55
N GLY A 432 43.86 7.35 2.18
CA GLY A 432 44.18 8.39 1.19
C GLY A 432 45.24 9.36 1.69
N PRO A 433 45.84 10.17 0.77
CA PRO A 433 46.90 11.11 1.12
C PRO A 433 46.53 12.09 2.24
N ALA A 434 45.27 12.52 2.32
CA ALA A 434 44.80 13.43 3.34
C ALA A 434 44.43 12.73 4.67
N ALA A 435 44.30 11.42 4.70
CA ALA A 435 43.79 10.67 5.86
C ALA A 435 44.65 10.85 7.12
N ALA A 436 45.98 10.99 6.96
CA ALA A 436 46.91 11.14 8.08
C ALA A 436 46.77 12.50 8.81
N GLY A 437 46.21 13.51 8.15
CA GLY A 437 45.97 14.84 8.72
C GLY A 437 44.59 15.03 9.34
N LEU A 438 43.72 14.04 9.26
CA LEU A 438 42.35 14.14 9.81
C LEU A 438 42.31 13.66 11.26
N PRO A 439 41.54 14.33 12.14
CA PRO A 439 41.36 13.92 13.54
C PRO A 439 40.70 12.56 13.70
N ILE A 440 39.85 12.16 12.73
CA ILE A 440 39.21 10.84 12.65
C ILE A 440 39.60 10.23 11.30
N ARG A 441 40.10 9.00 11.37
CA ARG A 441 40.46 8.26 10.13
C ARG A 441 39.21 8.02 9.27
N PRO A 442 39.27 8.27 7.96
CA PRO A 442 38.19 7.90 7.05
C PRO A 442 37.84 6.42 7.13
N ALA A 443 36.56 6.10 7.05
CA ALA A 443 36.05 4.72 7.12
C ALA A 443 36.66 3.84 6.01
N ASP A 444 36.93 2.58 6.35
CA ASP A 444 37.27 1.54 5.38
C ASP A 444 35.97 1.10 4.67
N LEU A 445 35.81 1.53 3.42
CA LEU A 445 34.65 1.26 2.56
C LEU A 445 34.63 -0.19 2.01
N THR A 446 35.58 -1.03 2.44
CA THR A 446 35.68 -2.44 2.02
C THR A 446 35.28 -3.40 3.13
N GLU A 447 35.02 -2.91 4.33
CA GLU A 447 34.65 -3.74 5.47
C GLU A 447 33.22 -4.28 5.39
N ALA A 448 32.99 -5.40 6.08
CA ALA A 448 31.70 -6.10 6.07
C ALA A 448 30.56 -5.27 6.65
N HIS A 449 30.83 -4.35 7.58
CA HIS A 449 29.79 -3.49 8.18
C HIS A 449 29.09 -2.59 7.17
N LEU A 450 29.71 -2.30 6.01
CA LEU A 450 29.08 -1.52 4.95
C LEU A 450 27.76 -2.15 4.47
N PHE A 451 27.65 -3.48 4.51
CA PHE A 451 26.48 -4.21 4.07
C PHE A 451 25.33 -4.21 5.10
N ALA A 452 25.60 -3.79 6.35
CA ALA A 452 24.57 -3.56 7.36
C ALA A 452 23.79 -2.27 7.13
N HIS A 453 24.35 -1.35 6.33
CA HIS A 453 23.71 -0.09 5.98
C HIS A 453 22.91 -0.22 4.69
N SER A 454 21.73 0.41 4.67
CA SER A 454 20.94 0.47 3.44
C SER A 454 21.63 1.34 2.38
N PRO A 455 21.39 1.10 1.09
CA PRO A 455 21.87 2.02 0.04
C PRO A 455 21.43 3.49 0.29
N GLY A 456 20.26 3.68 0.88
CA GLY A 456 19.74 5.00 1.24
C GLY A 456 20.49 5.68 2.38
N ASP A 457 21.09 4.91 3.32
CA ASP A 457 21.97 5.46 4.36
C ASP A 457 23.26 5.98 3.72
N LEU A 458 23.86 5.22 2.80
CA LEU A 458 25.02 5.64 2.03
C LEU A 458 24.69 6.89 1.20
N PHE A 459 23.48 6.95 0.61
CA PHE A 459 23.03 8.10 -0.14
C PHE A 459 22.92 9.36 0.74
N TRP A 460 22.47 9.21 1.99
CA TRP A 460 22.46 10.30 2.96
C TRP A 460 23.86 10.82 3.24
N TRP A 461 24.79 9.93 3.56
CA TRP A 461 26.17 10.31 3.91
C TRP A 461 26.92 10.95 2.75
N VAL A 462 26.81 10.38 1.55
CA VAL A 462 27.39 11.00 0.35
C VAL A 462 26.75 12.36 0.07
N SER A 463 25.45 12.53 0.34
CA SER A 463 24.75 13.81 0.08
C SER A 463 25.11 14.88 1.09
N HIS A 464 25.14 14.55 2.39
CA HIS A 464 25.18 15.55 3.48
C HIS A 464 26.51 15.53 4.27
N GLY A 465 27.35 14.51 4.05
CA GLY A 465 28.58 14.33 4.81
C GLY A 465 28.35 13.64 6.16
N MET A 466 29.44 13.51 6.92
CA MET A 466 29.49 12.89 8.24
C MET A 466 30.43 13.65 9.19
N ASP A 467 30.32 13.35 10.50
CA ASP A 467 31.23 13.77 11.55
C ASP A 467 31.49 15.29 11.55
N GLU A 468 30.41 16.08 11.62
CA GLU A 468 30.44 17.55 11.69
C GLU A 468 31.22 18.21 10.54
N GLY A 469 31.23 17.56 9.37
CA GLY A 469 31.87 18.09 8.16
C GLY A 469 33.28 17.54 7.89
N LEU A 470 33.78 16.59 8.68
CA LEU A 470 35.04 15.89 8.36
C LEU A 470 34.94 15.12 7.04
N MET A 471 33.81 14.51 6.76
CA MET A 471 33.42 14.09 5.41
C MET A 471 32.49 15.15 4.83
N PRO A 472 32.85 15.86 3.77
CA PRO A 472 31.97 16.86 3.15
C PRO A 472 30.77 16.20 2.45
N GLY A 473 29.66 16.96 2.34
CA GLY A 473 28.50 16.55 1.54
C GLY A 473 28.66 16.93 0.07
N PHE A 474 28.23 16.02 -0.82
CA PHE A 474 28.39 16.18 -2.27
C PHE A 474 27.10 16.62 -2.99
N VAL A 475 26.05 17.04 -2.26
CA VAL A 475 24.77 17.46 -2.87
C VAL A 475 24.92 18.64 -3.83
N GLY A 476 25.88 19.52 -3.59
CA GLY A 476 26.17 20.67 -4.45
C GLY A 476 27.12 20.37 -5.62
N ILE A 477 27.76 19.22 -5.65
CA ILE A 477 28.79 18.82 -6.62
C ILE A 477 28.26 17.72 -7.54
N LEU A 478 27.65 16.67 -6.96
CA LEU A 478 27.13 15.51 -7.67
C LEU A 478 25.60 15.55 -7.73
N ASN A 479 25.04 15.35 -8.91
CA ASN A 479 23.59 15.15 -9.04
C ASN A 479 23.14 13.81 -8.41
N PRO A 480 21.83 13.56 -8.22
CA PRO A 480 21.35 12.34 -7.57
C PRO A 480 21.84 11.05 -8.25
N ASP A 481 21.84 10.99 -9.58
CA ASP A 481 22.27 9.80 -10.32
C ASP A 481 23.77 9.52 -10.16
N GLN A 482 24.60 10.57 -10.16
CA GLN A 482 26.03 10.47 -9.92
C GLN A 482 26.33 9.97 -8.49
N ARG A 483 25.59 10.41 -7.49
CA ARG A 483 25.72 9.89 -6.11
C ARG A 483 25.38 8.40 -6.05
N TRP A 484 24.34 7.95 -6.76
CA TRP A 484 24.01 6.54 -6.87
C TRP A 484 25.08 5.73 -7.61
N ASP A 485 25.69 6.29 -8.66
CA ASP A 485 26.80 5.64 -9.36
C ASP A 485 28.01 5.43 -8.42
N VAL A 486 28.38 6.44 -7.61
CA VAL A 486 29.45 6.31 -6.59
C VAL A 486 29.11 5.22 -5.56
N ILE A 487 27.87 5.18 -5.07
CA ILE A 487 27.43 4.16 -4.12
C ILE A 487 27.49 2.76 -4.73
N ASN A 488 27.08 2.59 -5.98
CA ASN A 488 27.17 1.33 -6.70
C ASN A 488 28.63 0.87 -6.85
N PHE A 489 29.55 1.79 -7.11
CA PHE A 489 30.99 1.50 -7.14
C PHE A 489 31.51 1.06 -5.77
N ILE A 490 31.19 1.76 -4.69
CA ILE A 490 31.60 1.42 -3.32
C ILE A 490 31.09 0.03 -2.94
N ARG A 491 29.80 -0.26 -3.20
CA ARG A 491 29.20 -1.57 -2.95
C ARG A 491 29.87 -2.68 -3.75
N ALA A 492 30.12 -2.46 -5.04
CA ALA A 492 30.81 -3.43 -5.90
C ALA A 492 32.22 -3.70 -5.42
N ARG A 493 32.94 -2.67 -4.95
CA ARG A 493 34.28 -2.81 -4.39
C ARG A 493 34.27 -3.63 -3.10
N ALA A 494 33.42 -3.30 -2.16
CA ALA A 494 33.26 -4.05 -0.91
C ALA A 494 32.87 -5.52 -1.18
N ALA A 495 31.93 -5.75 -2.11
CA ALA A 495 31.55 -7.09 -2.54
C ALA A 495 32.74 -7.86 -3.13
N GLY A 496 33.59 -7.19 -3.94
CA GLY A 496 34.80 -7.77 -4.51
C GLY A 496 35.82 -8.21 -3.45
N VAL A 497 36.06 -7.39 -2.43
CA VAL A 497 36.96 -7.74 -1.32
C VAL A 497 36.40 -8.92 -0.52
N ARG A 498 35.12 -8.88 -0.14
CA ARG A 498 34.44 -9.96 0.58
C ARG A 498 34.50 -11.28 -0.18
N ALA A 499 34.29 -11.23 -1.46
CA ALA A 499 34.34 -12.41 -2.30
C ALA A 499 35.74 -13.02 -2.38
N GLY A 500 36.83 -12.21 -2.38
CA GLY A 500 38.17 -12.69 -2.26
C GLY A 500 38.49 -13.40 -0.93
N GLN A 501 37.70 -13.17 0.09
CA GLN A 501 37.79 -13.79 1.41
C GLN A 501 37.01 -15.12 1.51
N ILE A 502 36.08 -15.38 0.58
CA ILE A 502 35.35 -16.65 0.52
C ILE A 502 36.33 -17.75 0.10
N GLY A 503 36.53 -18.70 1.00
CA GLY A 503 37.36 -19.89 0.72
C GLY A 503 36.71 -20.82 -0.32
N PRO A 504 37.34 -21.99 -0.57
CA PRO A 504 36.79 -22.99 -1.50
C PRO A 504 35.44 -23.58 -1.06
N ASP A 505 35.08 -23.45 0.20
CA ASP A 505 33.84 -23.95 0.77
C ASP A 505 32.77 -22.82 0.82
N LEU A 506 31.88 -22.83 -0.16
CA LEU A 506 30.80 -21.85 -0.33
C LEU A 506 29.65 -21.95 0.71
N THR A 507 29.81 -22.66 1.81
CA THR A 507 28.71 -23.16 2.64
C THR A 507 28.21 -22.20 3.72
N THR A 508 28.83 -21.06 4.01
CA THR A 508 28.56 -20.35 5.26
C THR A 508 28.36 -18.83 5.20
N GLY A 509 28.04 -18.24 4.06
CA GLY A 509 27.78 -16.80 4.00
C GLY A 509 26.85 -16.38 2.89
N ALA A 510 26.11 -15.29 3.08
CA ALA A 510 25.38 -14.66 1.99
C ALA A 510 26.36 -14.33 0.85
N ALA A 511 26.09 -14.85 -0.36
CA ALA A 511 26.89 -14.55 -1.53
C ALA A 511 26.86 -13.05 -1.82
N PRO A 512 27.99 -12.41 -2.16
CA PRO A 512 28.01 -11.00 -2.51
C PRO A 512 27.19 -10.77 -3.78
N GLU A 513 26.43 -9.69 -3.79
CA GLU A 513 25.65 -9.28 -4.95
C GLU A 513 26.59 -8.89 -6.11
N ILE A 514 26.30 -9.37 -7.32
CA ILE A 514 27.07 -9.10 -8.53
C ILE A 514 26.33 -8.02 -9.35
N PRO A 515 27.03 -6.98 -9.82
CA PRO A 515 26.43 -6.00 -10.74
C PRO A 515 25.94 -6.66 -12.03
N ASP A 516 24.76 -6.29 -12.49
CA ASP A 516 24.26 -6.73 -13.78
C ASP A 516 25.07 -6.11 -14.94
N PHE A 517 25.19 -6.83 -16.03
CA PHE A 517 25.84 -6.33 -17.25
C PHE A 517 25.19 -6.92 -18.50
N ALA A 518 25.15 -6.10 -19.53
CA ALA A 518 24.72 -6.54 -20.86
C ALA A 518 25.89 -7.23 -21.58
N PHE A 519 25.59 -8.27 -22.33
CA PHE A 519 26.54 -8.98 -23.16
C PHE A 519 25.96 -9.37 -24.51
N GLU A 520 26.83 -9.57 -25.47
CA GLU A 520 26.50 -10.05 -26.80
C GLU A 520 27.35 -11.29 -27.12
N THR A 521 26.69 -12.37 -27.54
CA THR A 521 27.36 -13.60 -27.99
C THR A 521 26.84 -14.03 -29.35
N GLY A 522 27.60 -13.77 -30.39
CA GLY A 522 27.18 -14.06 -31.77
C GLY A 522 25.89 -13.30 -32.11
N ARG A 523 24.75 -14.01 -32.21
CA ARG A 523 23.46 -13.43 -32.54
C ARG A 523 22.58 -13.19 -31.31
N THR A 524 23.05 -13.43 -30.11
CA THR A 524 22.24 -13.32 -28.87
C THR A 524 22.74 -12.17 -28.04
N GLN A 525 21.84 -11.26 -27.71
CA GLN A 525 22.05 -10.19 -26.74
C GLN A 525 21.25 -10.51 -25.47
N GLY A 526 21.77 -10.15 -24.29
CA GLY A 526 21.11 -10.38 -23.02
C GLY A 526 21.82 -9.69 -21.87
N THR A 527 21.25 -9.84 -20.67
CA THR A 527 21.90 -9.40 -19.43
C THR A 527 22.23 -10.61 -18.54
N LEU A 528 23.16 -10.42 -17.60
CA LEU A 528 23.49 -11.45 -16.61
C LEU A 528 22.24 -11.85 -15.83
N ARG A 529 21.44 -10.87 -15.39
CA ARG A 529 20.21 -11.10 -14.64
C ARG A 529 19.21 -11.96 -15.40
N GLN A 530 18.94 -11.64 -16.67
CA GLN A 530 18.06 -12.45 -17.52
C GLN A 530 18.57 -13.88 -17.72
N THR A 531 19.87 -14.04 -17.73
CA THR A 531 20.49 -15.37 -17.88
C THR A 531 20.37 -16.18 -16.60
N LEU A 532 20.52 -15.54 -15.44
CA LEU A 532 20.37 -16.17 -14.11
C LEU A 532 18.94 -16.66 -13.85
N GLU A 533 17.92 -16.03 -14.43
CA GLU A 533 16.52 -16.49 -14.35
C GLU A 533 16.33 -17.89 -15.00
N ASN A 534 17.22 -18.27 -15.91
CA ASN A 534 17.18 -19.56 -16.60
C ASN A 534 18.08 -20.63 -15.99
N GLY A 535 18.80 -20.32 -14.90
CA GLY A 535 19.69 -21.25 -14.20
C GLY A 535 21.04 -20.64 -13.80
N PRO A 536 21.88 -21.39 -13.10
CA PRO A 536 23.19 -20.93 -12.66
C PRO A 536 24.10 -20.60 -13.85
N VAL A 537 24.87 -19.51 -13.72
CA VAL A 537 25.78 -19.00 -14.74
C VAL A 537 27.20 -19.05 -14.21
N LEU A 538 28.10 -19.71 -14.97
CA LEU A 538 29.52 -19.67 -14.72
C LEU A 538 30.15 -18.58 -15.60
N LEU A 539 30.58 -17.47 -15.00
CA LEU A 539 31.23 -16.36 -15.69
C LEU A 539 32.74 -16.49 -15.61
N VAL A 540 33.42 -16.46 -16.74
CA VAL A 540 34.86 -16.50 -16.83
C VAL A 540 35.42 -15.28 -17.53
N LEU A 541 36.26 -14.58 -16.84
CA LEU A 541 36.99 -13.43 -17.37
C LEU A 541 38.44 -13.83 -17.65
N PHE A 542 38.94 -13.46 -18.81
CA PHE A 542 40.34 -13.71 -19.16
C PHE A 542 40.91 -12.53 -19.96
N THR A 543 42.22 -12.34 -19.90
CA THR A 543 42.94 -11.35 -20.70
C THR A 543 43.57 -12.04 -21.94
N ALA A 544 43.71 -11.28 -23.01
CA ALA A 544 44.42 -11.78 -24.19
C ALA A 544 45.94 -11.76 -23.98
N PRO A 545 46.69 -12.79 -24.48
CA PRO A 545 46.20 -13.98 -25.16
C PRO A 545 45.48 -14.94 -24.22
N ALA A 546 44.38 -15.53 -24.68
CA ALA A 546 43.54 -16.41 -23.85
C ALA A 546 44.36 -17.66 -23.41
N PRO A 547 44.25 -18.11 -22.14
CA PRO A 547 44.92 -19.30 -21.63
C PRO A 547 44.28 -20.57 -22.24
N VAL A 548 44.73 -20.97 -23.41
CA VAL A 548 44.16 -22.04 -24.25
C VAL A 548 44.03 -23.37 -23.49
N GLU A 549 44.98 -23.70 -22.64
CA GLU A 549 44.96 -24.93 -21.85
C GLU A 549 43.80 -24.91 -20.82
N ARG A 550 43.59 -23.80 -20.15
CA ARG A 550 42.48 -23.61 -19.21
C ARG A 550 41.12 -23.70 -19.91
N LEU A 551 41.08 -23.22 -21.11
CA LEU A 551 39.90 -23.24 -21.97
C LEU A 551 39.57 -24.68 -22.41
N ARG A 552 40.59 -25.53 -22.71
CA ARG A 552 40.39 -26.95 -22.97
C ARG A 552 39.92 -27.74 -21.76
N GLN A 553 40.51 -27.48 -20.58
CA GLN A 553 40.07 -28.08 -19.31
C GLN A 553 38.60 -27.82 -19.01
N LEU A 554 38.12 -26.64 -19.28
CA LEU A 554 36.72 -26.28 -19.10
C LEU A 554 35.81 -26.94 -20.13
N ALA A 555 36.23 -26.99 -21.38
CA ALA A 555 35.49 -27.72 -22.40
C ALA A 555 35.41 -29.23 -22.06
N ALA A 556 36.46 -29.80 -21.50
CA ALA A 556 36.45 -31.19 -21.03
C ALA A 556 35.56 -31.41 -19.80
N ALA A 557 35.39 -30.38 -18.93
CA ALA A 557 34.53 -30.44 -17.74
C ALA A 557 33.05 -30.11 -18.04
N GLN A 558 32.70 -29.79 -19.28
CA GLN A 558 31.35 -29.35 -19.66
C GLN A 558 30.26 -30.35 -19.23
N SER A 559 30.48 -31.65 -19.51
CA SER A 559 29.51 -32.69 -19.14
C SER A 559 29.33 -32.85 -17.63
N SER A 560 30.37 -32.62 -16.85
CA SER A 560 30.32 -32.68 -15.39
C SER A 560 29.61 -31.43 -14.81
N LEU A 561 29.79 -30.27 -15.42
CA LEU A 561 29.09 -29.03 -15.07
C LEU A 561 27.60 -29.13 -15.42
N ASP A 562 27.26 -29.72 -16.55
CA ASP A 562 25.86 -29.96 -16.94
C ASP A 562 25.19 -30.98 -16.00
N ALA A 563 25.91 -32.01 -15.55
CA ALA A 563 25.43 -33.01 -14.60
C ALA A 563 25.28 -32.44 -13.16
N ALA A 564 26.09 -31.47 -12.78
CA ALA A 564 26.06 -30.84 -11.45
C ALA A 564 24.90 -29.83 -11.25
N GLY A 565 23.98 -29.73 -12.20
CA GLY A 565 22.76 -28.91 -12.06
C GLY A 565 22.80 -27.54 -12.77
N ALA A 566 23.84 -27.26 -13.55
CA ALA A 566 23.75 -26.22 -14.59
C ALA A 566 22.70 -26.60 -15.67
N ALA A 567 22.15 -27.81 -15.60
CA ALA A 567 21.18 -28.41 -16.53
C ALA A 567 19.75 -28.41 -16.01
N GLY A 568 19.28 -27.31 -15.42
CA GLY A 568 17.89 -27.16 -14.95
C GLY A 568 16.82 -27.04 -16.05
N ASN A 569 17.17 -27.12 -17.34
CA ASN A 569 16.17 -27.13 -18.41
C ASN A 569 16.71 -27.88 -19.64
N ARG A 570 16.01 -28.96 -19.99
CA ARG A 570 16.34 -29.81 -21.16
C ARG A 570 16.38 -28.94 -22.43
N GLY A 571 17.58 -28.67 -22.96
CA GLY A 571 17.74 -28.15 -24.31
C GLY A 571 18.61 -26.91 -24.53
N ARG A 572 19.25 -26.31 -23.51
CA ARG A 572 20.19 -25.20 -23.73
C ARG A 572 21.48 -25.39 -22.92
N ALA A 573 22.56 -25.66 -23.63
CA ALA A 573 23.91 -25.67 -23.07
C ALA A 573 24.21 -24.40 -22.29
N GLY A 574 24.82 -24.50 -21.11
CA GLY A 574 25.31 -23.39 -20.31
C GLY A 574 26.18 -22.45 -21.17
N ARG A 575 25.85 -21.16 -21.16
CA ARG A 575 26.54 -20.16 -21.94
C ARG A 575 27.73 -19.61 -21.18
N ILE A 576 28.83 -19.63 -21.79
CA ILE A 576 30.13 -19.15 -21.37
C ILE A 576 30.31 -17.73 -21.95
N ILE A 577 30.54 -16.71 -21.14
CA ILE A 577 30.73 -15.32 -21.56
C ILE A 577 32.15 -14.87 -21.26
N GLY A 578 32.91 -14.42 -22.27
CA GLY A 578 34.28 -13.94 -22.11
C GLY A 578 34.49 -12.54 -22.70
N GLY A 579 35.31 -11.72 -22.07
CA GLY A 579 35.63 -10.37 -22.52
C GLY A 579 37.12 -10.06 -22.46
N ASN A 580 37.57 -9.22 -23.40
CA ASN A 580 38.96 -8.83 -23.57
C ASN A 580 39.16 -7.33 -23.44
N ARG A 581 39.40 -6.84 -22.19
CA ARG A 581 40.02 -5.52 -21.95
C ARG A 581 40.68 -5.42 -20.56
N PRO A 582 41.82 -4.73 -20.42
CA PRO A 582 42.62 -4.67 -19.20
C PRO A 582 42.09 -3.72 -18.10
N ARG A 583 40.83 -3.31 -18.11
CA ARG A 583 40.24 -2.41 -17.13
C ARG A 583 38.90 -2.89 -16.53
N CYS A 584 38.70 -4.20 -16.40
CA CYS A 584 37.60 -4.70 -15.59
C CYS A 584 38.05 -4.76 -14.13
N TRP A 585 37.55 -3.86 -13.30
CA TRP A 585 37.83 -3.75 -11.87
C TRP A 585 37.17 -4.85 -11.01
N LEU A 586 36.75 -5.95 -11.62
CA LEU A 586 36.18 -7.15 -10.97
C LEU A 586 37.20 -8.26 -10.73
N ALA A 587 38.48 -7.95 -10.60
CA ALA A 587 39.44 -8.93 -10.10
C ALA A 587 39.35 -8.97 -8.57
N PRO A 588 38.91 -10.07 -7.95
CA PRO A 588 39.51 -11.40 -7.96
C PRO A 588 38.54 -12.59 -8.11
N PHE A 589 37.52 -12.52 -8.95
CA PHE A 589 36.48 -13.56 -9.04
C PHE A 589 36.59 -14.52 -10.21
N CYS A 590 37.72 -14.64 -10.86
CA CYS A 590 37.84 -15.49 -12.02
C CYS A 590 38.58 -16.79 -11.73
N ARG A 591 37.81 -17.86 -11.57
CA ARG A 591 38.29 -19.21 -11.96
C ARG A 591 37.15 -19.89 -12.73
N HIS A 592 37.40 -20.02 -14.05
CA HIS A 592 36.80 -20.91 -15.05
C HIS A 592 35.58 -20.48 -15.84
N SER A 593 35.74 -20.25 -17.10
CA SER A 593 34.99 -20.63 -18.31
C SER A 593 35.04 -19.70 -19.51
N PHE A 594 34.55 -20.13 -20.63
CA PHE A 594 34.79 -19.68 -22.00
C PHE A 594 33.63 -18.95 -22.68
N VAL A 595 33.86 -17.84 -23.36
CA VAL A 595 33.41 -17.51 -24.73
C VAL A 595 34.14 -16.28 -25.29
N ARG A 596 34.46 -16.31 -26.59
CA ARG A 596 34.91 -15.14 -27.35
C ARG A 596 33.79 -14.11 -27.50
N GLY A 597 33.98 -12.91 -27.01
CA GLY A 597 33.18 -11.75 -27.30
C GLY A 597 33.94 -10.46 -26.96
N GLU A 598 34.06 -9.56 -27.90
CA GLU A 598 34.60 -8.23 -27.65
C GLU A 598 33.59 -7.46 -26.78
N CYS A 599 33.98 -7.06 -25.57
CA CYS A 599 33.25 -6.00 -24.82
C CYS A 599 33.45 -4.68 -25.57
N ARG A 600 32.58 -4.36 -26.49
CA ARG A 600 32.39 -2.98 -26.91
C ARG A 600 31.52 -2.27 -25.86
N ALA A 601 32.06 -1.26 -25.23
CA ALA A 601 31.25 -0.24 -24.58
C ALA A 601 30.38 0.38 -25.67
N GLY A 602 29.14 -0.08 -25.76
CA GLY A 602 28.17 0.50 -26.68
C GLY A 602 27.85 1.91 -26.22
N ALA A 603 28.34 2.90 -26.95
CA ALA A 603 27.76 4.22 -26.94
C ALA A 603 26.28 4.06 -27.31
N VAL A 604 25.39 4.30 -26.34
CA VAL A 604 23.96 4.44 -26.61
C VAL A 604 23.82 5.70 -27.43
N SER A 605 23.73 5.54 -28.76
CA SER A 605 23.34 6.63 -29.63
C SER A 605 21.91 7.03 -29.27
N ARG A 606 21.74 8.33 -29.03
CA ARG A 606 20.44 9.00 -28.97
C ARG A 606 19.63 8.62 -30.22
N ALA A 607 18.51 7.96 -30.00
CA ALA A 607 17.43 7.94 -30.96
C ALA A 607 16.24 8.70 -30.35
N ARG A 608 15.71 9.62 -31.13
CA ARG A 608 14.68 10.63 -30.88
C ARG A 608 13.35 10.06 -30.36
#